data_e9546126f7304f68c542cbf9502c776c
#
_entry.id   e9546126f7304f68c542cbf9502c776c
#
_cell.length_a   1.000
_cell.length_b   1.000
_cell.length_c   1.000
_cell.angle_alpha   90.00
_cell.angle_beta   90.00
_cell.angle_gamma   90.00
#
_symmetry.space_group_name_H-M   'P 1'
#
loop_
_entity.id
_entity.type
_entity.pdbx_description
1 polymer ?
#
loop_
_entity_poly.entity_id
_entity_poly.type
_entity_poly.pdbx_seq_one_letter_code
_entity_poly.pdbx_strand_id
1 'polypeptide(L)'
;MSYQRTEIPESDIQHQMDICAQLRAHFTAGGRQPLAMVDTYGCQQNEADSEKLRGYLRAMGFDFTQDEFAADVVVMNTCAVREHAETRVFGNVGALTHTKARNPNQIIAVCGCMAQQEHVAEKLKKSYRIVDLVFGPHELWRFPELLHTVCTEHRRVFAIAPADGSVAEGIPQQRDGSVKAWLSIMYGCNNFCTYCIVPYVRGRERSRHPEEIEREARELVAAGYKDITLLGQNVDSYGRDLDEDVDFADLIRRINAIPGDFVIRFMSSHPKDATEKLFRAMAECEKCAHQMHLPVQIGNDRVLHAMNRGYTREKYLAQVALARQYMPDLVLTPDIIVGFPGETDAEFDDTLSLIETVRYDAMFTFIYSPRVGTPAAKMPDPYTRAQKQVRFDALVAAANRISEEKHRAYEGSVQRVLVDGADGRGDHPLTARTKGGRLVHMRGDASLVGRFVDVKITGSNTWALYGEEV
;
A
#
# COMPACT_ATOMS: atom_id res chain seq x y z
N MET A 1 -5.70 -28.00 -8.25
CA MET A 1 -6.55 -27.75 -7.09
C MET A 1 -7.28 -26.45 -7.34
N SER A 2 -8.61 -26.41 -7.24
CA SER A 2 -9.37 -25.16 -7.29
C SER A 2 -8.98 -24.33 -6.07
N TYR A 3 -8.51 -23.12 -6.29
CA TYR A 3 -8.25 -22.15 -5.21
C TYR A 3 -9.62 -21.78 -4.62
N GLN A 4 -9.80 -21.99 -3.34
CA GLN A 4 -11.03 -21.64 -2.64
C GLN A 4 -10.70 -20.62 -1.56
N ARG A 5 -11.47 -19.52 -1.51
CA ARG A 5 -11.43 -18.57 -0.41
C ARG A 5 -11.81 -19.31 0.88
N THR A 6 -11.05 -19.11 1.94
CA THR A 6 -11.30 -19.75 3.24
C THR A 6 -11.32 -18.65 4.31
N GLU A 7 -12.36 -18.63 5.13
CA GLU A 7 -12.41 -17.75 6.30
C GLU A 7 -11.73 -18.41 7.49
N ILE A 8 -10.95 -17.61 8.21
CA ILE A 8 -10.43 -18.04 9.51
C ILE A 8 -11.57 -17.92 10.51
N PRO A 9 -11.91 -19.01 11.21
CA PRO A 9 -12.99 -19.00 12.21
C PRO A 9 -12.72 -17.98 13.32
N GLU A 10 -13.77 -17.35 13.83
CA GLU A 10 -13.65 -16.41 14.96
C GLU A 10 -13.04 -17.09 16.20
N SER A 11 -13.31 -18.37 16.41
CA SER A 11 -12.68 -19.18 17.47
C SER A 11 -11.15 -19.20 17.39
N ASP A 12 -10.58 -19.20 16.17
CA ASP A 12 -9.14 -19.22 15.98
C ASP A 12 -8.54 -17.84 16.27
N ILE A 13 -9.25 -16.77 15.91
CA ILE A 13 -8.84 -15.41 16.30
C ILE A 13 -8.93 -15.24 17.81
N GLN A 14 -9.99 -15.74 18.46
CA GLN A 14 -10.10 -15.72 19.92
C GLN A 14 -8.96 -16.51 20.57
N HIS A 15 -8.59 -17.67 20.03
CA HIS A 15 -7.42 -18.42 20.49
C HIS A 15 -6.12 -17.59 20.42
N GLN A 16 -5.92 -16.81 19.33
CA GLN A 16 -4.78 -15.90 19.25
C GLN A 16 -4.82 -14.82 20.33
N MET A 17 -6.01 -14.32 20.69
CA MET A 17 -6.17 -13.35 21.78
C MET A 17 -5.88 -13.96 23.16
N ASP A 18 -6.22 -15.23 23.38
CA ASP A 18 -5.88 -15.97 24.59
C ASP A 18 -4.37 -16.15 24.72
N ILE A 19 -3.68 -16.41 23.60
CA ILE A 19 -2.21 -16.45 23.55
C ILE A 19 -1.62 -15.05 23.83
N CYS A 20 -2.21 -13.99 23.33
CA CYS A 20 -1.80 -12.62 23.68
C CYS A 20 -1.84 -12.38 25.18
N ALA A 21 -2.87 -12.87 25.88
CA ALA A 21 -2.98 -12.77 27.34
C ALA A 21 -1.85 -13.55 28.08
N GLN A 22 -1.49 -14.73 27.57
CA GLN A 22 -0.35 -15.52 28.11
C GLN A 22 0.98 -14.79 27.89
N LEU A 23 1.23 -14.26 26.68
CA LEU A 23 2.44 -13.48 26.37
C LEU A 23 2.51 -12.20 27.20
N ARG A 24 1.36 -11.54 27.44
CA ARG A 24 1.30 -10.39 28.34
C ARG A 24 1.81 -10.74 29.74
N ALA A 25 1.32 -11.85 30.32
CA ALA A 25 1.80 -12.31 31.62
C ALA A 25 3.31 -12.60 31.61
N HIS A 26 3.80 -13.23 30.52
CA HIS A 26 5.22 -13.53 30.35
C HIS A 26 6.09 -12.26 30.30
N PHE A 27 5.77 -11.30 29.46
CA PHE A 27 6.59 -10.10 29.25
C PHE A 27 6.49 -9.08 30.40
N THR A 28 5.39 -9.06 31.16
CA THR A 28 5.18 -8.16 32.30
C THR A 28 5.58 -8.76 33.66
N ALA A 29 5.98 -10.04 33.72
CA ALA A 29 6.33 -10.74 34.95
C ALA A 29 7.43 -10.04 35.75
N GLY A 30 8.34 -9.33 35.10
CA GLY A 30 9.43 -8.57 35.77
C GLY A 30 9.03 -7.18 36.30
N GLY A 31 7.76 -6.77 36.20
CA GLY A 31 7.27 -5.45 36.61
C GLY A 31 7.73 -4.27 35.72
N ARG A 32 8.46 -4.55 34.63
CA ARG A 32 8.86 -3.56 33.61
C ARG A 32 7.87 -3.55 32.47
N GLN A 33 7.58 -2.36 31.94
CA GLN A 33 6.80 -2.20 30.72
C GLN A 33 7.61 -2.72 29.53
N PRO A 34 7.12 -3.76 28.79
CA PRO A 34 7.80 -4.23 27.60
C PRO A 34 7.63 -3.25 26.44
N LEU A 35 8.66 -3.13 25.60
CA LEU A 35 8.68 -2.23 24.47
C LEU A 35 8.80 -3.01 23.14
N ALA A 36 8.03 -2.60 22.14
CA ALA A 36 8.14 -3.14 20.81
C ALA A 36 8.46 -2.04 19.78
N MET A 37 9.22 -2.40 18.76
CA MET A 37 9.45 -1.59 17.57
C MET A 37 8.83 -2.31 16.37
N VAL A 38 8.02 -1.61 15.59
CA VAL A 38 7.47 -2.12 14.33
C VAL A 38 7.88 -1.19 13.22
N ASP A 39 8.77 -1.66 12.36
CA ASP A 39 9.33 -0.90 11.25
C ASP A 39 8.79 -1.44 9.92
N THR A 40 8.26 -0.55 9.08
CA THR A 40 7.56 -0.91 7.84
C THR A 40 8.35 -0.48 6.61
N TYR A 41 8.70 -1.45 5.78
CA TYR A 41 9.40 -1.23 4.51
C TYR A 41 8.48 -1.62 3.36
N GLY A 42 7.63 -0.70 2.88
CA GLY A 42 6.75 -1.15 1.81
C GLY A 42 5.73 -0.18 1.27
N CYS A 43 4.58 -0.75 0.93
CA CYS A 43 3.41 -0.05 0.41
C CYS A 43 2.36 0.15 1.52
N GLN A 44 1.26 0.83 1.18
CA GLN A 44 0.14 1.06 2.11
C GLN A 44 -0.44 -0.24 2.68
N GLN A 45 -0.42 -1.34 1.90
CA GLN A 45 -0.86 -2.64 2.41
C GLN A 45 0.07 -3.18 3.51
N ASN A 46 1.39 -2.91 3.42
CA ASN A 46 2.30 -3.26 4.52
C ASN A 46 2.04 -2.37 5.76
N GLU A 47 1.66 -1.09 5.57
CA GLU A 47 1.27 -0.25 6.71
C GLU A 47 0.02 -0.80 7.42
N ALA A 48 -1.03 -1.16 6.65
CA ALA A 48 -2.22 -1.80 7.21
C ALA A 48 -1.90 -3.15 7.91
N ASP A 49 -0.98 -3.93 7.36
CA ASP A 49 -0.51 -5.17 7.99
C ASP A 49 0.24 -4.86 9.31
N SER A 50 1.03 -3.77 9.35
CA SER A 50 1.74 -3.34 10.55
C SER A 50 0.81 -2.81 11.64
N GLU A 51 -0.31 -2.16 11.29
CA GLU A 51 -1.35 -1.77 12.24
C GLU A 51 -1.93 -2.98 12.98
N LYS A 52 -2.11 -4.11 12.29
CA LYS A 52 -2.53 -5.39 12.88
C LYS A 52 -1.46 -5.98 13.81
N LEU A 53 -0.19 -5.96 13.37
CA LEU A 53 0.93 -6.41 14.21
C LEU A 53 1.05 -5.58 15.49
N ARG A 54 0.92 -4.25 15.40
CA ARG A 54 0.88 -3.37 16.56
C ARG A 54 -0.34 -3.66 17.45
N GLY A 55 -1.51 -3.95 16.86
CA GLY A 55 -2.71 -4.34 17.61
C GLY A 55 -2.46 -5.57 18.48
N TYR A 56 -1.89 -6.62 17.93
CA TYR A 56 -1.49 -7.80 18.68
C TYR A 56 -0.45 -7.49 19.77
N LEU A 57 0.60 -6.73 19.44
CA LEU A 57 1.62 -6.34 20.42
C LEU A 57 1.02 -5.51 21.56
N ARG A 58 0.08 -4.62 21.27
CA ARG A 58 -0.67 -3.87 22.29
C ARG A 58 -1.49 -4.81 23.19
N ALA A 59 -2.16 -5.80 22.62
CA ALA A 59 -2.90 -6.82 23.37
C ALA A 59 -1.99 -7.66 24.27
N MET A 60 -0.73 -7.90 23.84
CA MET A 60 0.32 -8.54 24.63
C MET A 60 0.94 -7.61 25.68
N GLY A 61 0.49 -6.35 25.78
CA GLY A 61 0.93 -5.40 26.80
C GLY A 61 2.15 -4.57 26.44
N PHE A 62 2.61 -4.57 25.19
CA PHE A 62 3.73 -3.73 24.75
C PHE A 62 3.32 -2.27 24.57
N ASP A 63 4.22 -1.36 24.96
CA ASP A 63 4.29 -0.01 24.44
C ASP A 63 5.26 0.05 23.25
N PHE A 64 5.24 1.17 22.50
CA PHE A 64 6.03 1.29 21.28
C PHE A 64 7.20 2.26 21.45
N THR A 65 8.31 1.94 20.79
CA THR A 65 9.51 2.78 20.75
C THR A 65 10.07 2.86 19.34
N GLN A 66 10.84 3.91 19.05
CA GLN A 66 11.68 4.03 17.86
C GLN A 66 13.15 3.68 18.14
N ASP A 67 13.50 3.41 19.40
CA ASP A 67 14.85 3.00 19.81
C ASP A 67 14.97 1.47 19.76
N GLU A 68 15.70 0.98 18.78
CA GLU A 68 15.97 -0.45 18.58
C GLU A 68 16.72 -1.10 19.74
N PHE A 69 17.48 -0.31 20.53
CA PHE A 69 18.18 -0.82 21.71
C PHE A 69 17.26 -0.98 22.93
N ALA A 70 16.17 -0.22 22.98
CA ALA A 70 15.20 -0.29 24.07
C ALA A 70 14.13 -1.36 23.83
N ALA A 71 13.92 -1.78 22.58
CA ALA A 71 12.88 -2.72 22.20
C ALA A 71 13.19 -4.14 22.67
N ASP A 72 12.20 -4.82 23.25
CA ASP A 72 12.23 -6.25 23.56
C ASP A 72 11.87 -7.10 22.36
N VAL A 73 10.97 -6.57 21.50
CA VAL A 73 10.55 -7.19 20.23
C VAL A 73 10.72 -6.18 19.11
N VAL A 74 11.48 -6.54 18.08
CA VAL A 74 11.63 -5.75 16.85
C VAL A 74 10.96 -6.53 15.71
N VAL A 75 9.95 -5.92 15.06
CA VAL A 75 9.25 -6.49 13.90
C VAL A 75 9.55 -5.65 12.67
N MET A 76 10.12 -6.27 11.66
CA MET A 76 10.40 -5.64 10.35
C MET A 76 9.42 -6.19 9.32
N ASN A 77 8.43 -5.38 8.95
CA ASN A 77 7.45 -5.74 7.92
C ASN A 77 7.94 -5.28 6.54
N THR A 78 8.07 -6.22 5.60
CA THR A 78 8.91 -6.05 4.42
C THR A 78 8.16 -6.26 3.10
N CYS A 79 8.58 -5.54 2.05
CA CYS A 79 7.97 -5.53 0.73
C CYS A 79 8.85 -6.26 -0.31
N ALA A 80 8.21 -6.99 -1.23
CA ALA A 80 8.88 -7.66 -2.35
C ALA A 80 8.87 -6.84 -3.65
N VAL A 81 8.15 -5.70 -3.69
CA VAL A 81 7.94 -4.95 -4.94
C VAL A 81 9.09 -3.99 -5.24
N ARG A 82 9.83 -3.51 -4.24
CA ARG A 82 10.89 -2.50 -4.40
C ARG A 82 12.27 -3.14 -4.17
N GLU A 83 13.14 -3.12 -5.19
CA GLU A 83 14.51 -3.68 -5.10
C GLU A 83 15.34 -3.06 -3.97
N HIS A 84 15.33 -1.73 -3.86
CA HIS A 84 16.05 -1.03 -2.80
C HIS A 84 15.54 -1.35 -1.39
N ALA A 85 14.28 -1.78 -1.25
CA ALA A 85 13.73 -2.20 0.04
C ALA A 85 14.41 -3.47 0.54
N GLU A 86 14.66 -4.44 -0.34
CA GLU A 86 15.31 -5.71 0.04
C GLU A 86 16.73 -5.48 0.58
N THR A 87 17.57 -4.73 -0.16
CA THR A 87 18.93 -4.41 0.26
C THR A 87 18.95 -3.63 1.58
N ARG A 88 18.05 -2.66 1.73
CA ARG A 88 17.92 -1.86 2.96
C ARG A 88 17.50 -2.73 4.16
N VAL A 89 16.54 -3.64 3.97
CA VAL A 89 16.09 -4.56 5.02
C VAL A 89 17.24 -5.45 5.48
N PHE A 90 18.01 -6.06 4.56
CA PHE A 90 19.15 -6.87 4.96
C PHE A 90 20.23 -6.07 5.71
N GLY A 91 20.47 -4.82 5.30
CA GLY A 91 21.38 -3.91 6.02
C GLY A 91 20.91 -3.65 7.45
N ASN A 92 19.63 -3.28 7.62
CA ASN A 92 19.05 -2.97 8.91
C ASN A 92 18.95 -4.22 9.81
N VAL A 93 18.57 -5.38 9.27
CA VAL A 93 18.63 -6.65 10.00
C VAL A 93 20.05 -6.94 10.49
N GLY A 94 21.06 -6.70 9.63
CA GLY A 94 22.47 -6.86 10.02
C GLY A 94 22.88 -5.93 11.19
N ALA A 95 22.39 -4.68 11.18
CA ALA A 95 22.67 -3.72 12.26
C ALA A 95 22.11 -4.15 13.62
N LEU A 96 20.98 -4.86 13.65
CA LEU A 96 20.39 -5.42 14.87
C LEU A 96 21.28 -6.47 15.58
N THR A 97 22.39 -6.89 14.97
CA THR A 97 23.40 -7.70 15.67
C THR A 97 23.95 -6.97 16.91
N HIS A 98 24.07 -5.65 16.84
CA HIS A 98 24.57 -4.85 17.96
C HIS A 98 23.54 -4.74 19.11
N THR A 99 22.24 -4.65 18.77
CA THR A 99 21.17 -4.60 19.77
C THR A 99 21.00 -5.96 20.44
N LYS A 100 21.00 -7.05 19.67
CA LYS A 100 20.95 -8.43 20.17
C LYS A 100 22.15 -8.79 21.05
N ALA A 101 23.35 -8.24 20.76
CA ALA A 101 24.54 -8.44 21.59
C ALA A 101 24.39 -7.77 22.97
N ARG A 102 23.67 -6.64 23.07
CA ARG A 102 23.37 -5.95 24.34
C ARG A 102 22.22 -6.57 25.09
N ASN A 103 21.19 -7.00 24.37
CA ASN A 103 20.02 -7.68 24.91
C ASN A 103 19.83 -9.04 24.20
N PRO A 104 20.46 -10.12 24.69
CA PRO A 104 20.35 -11.45 24.09
C PRO A 104 18.91 -11.98 24.03
N ASN A 105 18.02 -11.49 24.91
CA ASN A 105 16.62 -11.87 24.96
C ASN A 105 15.73 -11.07 24.01
N GLN A 106 16.26 -10.05 23.32
CA GLN A 106 15.52 -9.31 22.31
C GLN A 106 15.06 -10.27 21.20
N ILE A 107 13.80 -10.20 20.80
CA ILE A 107 13.26 -11.01 19.72
C ILE A 107 13.24 -10.17 18.44
N ILE A 108 13.82 -10.70 17.36
CA ILE A 108 13.86 -10.05 16.05
C ILE A 108 12.99 -10.88 15.09
N ALA A 109 11.92 -10.25 14.59
CA ALA A 109 10.98 -10.82 13.62
C ALA A 109 11.08 -10.11 12.28
N VAL A 110 11.12 -10.87 11.19
CA VAL A 110 11.04 -10.36 9.80
C VAL A 110 9.81 -10.96 9.14
N CYS A 111 8.93 -10.11 8.63
CA CYS A 111 7.67 -10.56 8.03
C CYS A 111 7.33 -9.83 6.73
N GLY A 112 6.17 -10.17 6.15
CA GLY A 112 5.61 -9.52 4.98
C GLY A 112 6.00 -10.18 3.65
N CYS A 113 5.76 -9.44 2.56
CA CYS A 113 5.90 -10.00 1.20
C CYS A 113 7.31 -10.47 0.84
N MET A 114 8.35 -9.78 1.33
CA MET A 114 9.74 -10.17 1.09
C MET A 114 10.06 -11.49 1.80
N ALA A 115 9.63 -11.63 3.06
CA ALA A 115 9.82 -12.82 3.86
C ALA A 115 9.13 -14.07 3.29
N GLN A 116 8.05 -13.88 2.53
CA GLN A 116 7.31 -14.96 1.85
C GLN A 116 8.12 -15.62 0.73
N GLN A 117 9.15 -14.97 0.20
CA GLN A 117 9.97 -15.54 -0.86
C GLN A 117 10.95 -16.57 -0.28
N GLU A 118 10.90 -17.81 -0.77
CA GLU A 118 11.71 -18.94 -0.27
C GLU A 118 13.22 -18.63 -0.22
N HIS A 119 13.77 -18.01 -1.28
CA HIS A 119 15.20 -17.68 -1.33
C HIS A 119 15.60 -16.63 -0.28
N VAL A 120 14.68 -15.71 0.08
CA VAL A 120 14.88 -14.71 1.14
C VAL A 120 14.85 -15.39 2.51
N ALA A 121 13.82 -16.21 2.76
CA ALA A 121 13.69 -16.96 4.01
C ALA A 121 14.91 -17.86 4.26
N GLU A 122 15.40 -18.56 3.22
CA GLU A 122 16.62 -19.36 3.29
C GLU A 122 17.87 -18.52 3.56
N LYS A 123 17.99 -17.34 2.97
CA LYS A 123 19.08 -16.41 3.25
C LYS A 123 19.04 -15.91 4.71
N LEU A 124 17.85 -15.54 5.21
CA LEU A 124 17.66 -15.15 6.63
C LEU A 124 18.04 -16.32 7.56
N LYS A 125 17.63 -17.53 7.22
CA LYS A 125 17.92 -18.73 7.99
C LYS A 125 19.41 -19.03 8.10
N LYS A 126 20.14 -18.94 6.97
CA LYS A 126 21.56 -19.30 6.88
C LYS A 126 22.49 -18.20 7.38
N SER A 127 22.23 -16.94 7.00
CA SER A 127 23.18 -15.83 7.15
C SER A 127 22.85 -14.87 8.29
N TYR A 128 21.60 -14.82 8.78
CA TYR A 128 21.14 -13.88 9.81
C TYR A 128 20.65 -14.64 11.04
N ARG A 129 21.60 -15.22 11.80
CA ARG A 129 21.28 -16.06 12.97
C ARG A 129 20.60 -15.31 14.12
N ILE A 130 20.65 -13.98 14.11
CA ILE A 130 20.00 -13.12 15.09
C ILE A 130 18.48 -13.02 14.91
N VAL A 131 17.96 -13.40 13.72
CA VAL A 131 16.52 -13.37 13.43
C VAL A 131 15.87 -14.60 14.06
N ASP A 132 14.92 -14.38 14.95
CA ASP A 132 14.24 -15.43 15.71
C ASP A 132 12.96 -15.91 15.03
N LEU A 133 12.25 -15.00 14.33
CA LEU A 133 10.98 -15.28 13.69
C LEU A 133 10.95 -14.75 12.25
N VAL A 134 10.54 -15.60 11.30
CA VAL A 134 10.28 -15.19 9.91
C VAL A 134 8.92 -15.74 9.50
N PHE A 135 8.03 -14.87 8.98
CA PHE A 135 6.71 -15.31 8.51
C PHE A 135 6.18 -14.49 7.34
N GLY A 136 5.39 -15.15 6.50
CA GLY A 136 4.73 -14.53 5.35
C GLY A 136 3.44 -13.77 5.72
N PRO A 137 2.85 -13.01 4.76
CA PRO A 137 1.61 -12.27 5.01
C PRO A 137 0.41 -13.17 5.30
N HIS A 138 0.43 -14.43 4.89
CA HIS A 138 -0.62 -15.42 5.15
C HIS A 138 -0.65 -15.90 6.59
N GLU A 139 0.48 -15.80 7.30
CA GLU A 139 0.65 -16.21 8.69
C GLU A 139 0.47 -15.06 9.69
N LEU A 140 0.17 -13.84 9.22
CA LEU A 140 0.06 -12.66 10.08
C LEU A 140 -0.96 -12.85 11.20
N TRP A 141 -2.09 -13.48 10.93
CA TRP A 141 -3.14 -13.73 11.90
C TRP A 141 -2.69 -14.66 13.04
N ARG A 142 -1.67 -15.50 12.80
CA ARG A 142 -1.05 -16.40 13.79
C ARG A 142 0.18 -15.79 14.48
N PHE A 143 0.45 -14.51 14.30
CA PHE A 143 1.63 -13.88 14.90
C PHE A 143 1.76 -14.13 16.41
N PRO A 144 0.68 -14.08 17.23
CA PRO A 144 0.77 -14.42 18.65
C PRO A 144 1.30 -15.85 18.92
N GLU A 145 0.77 -16.86 18.23
CA GLU A 145 1.21 -18.25 18.35
C GLU A 145 2.66 -18.44 17.94
N LEU A 146 3.07 -17.81 16.84
CA LEU A 146 4.45 -17.88 16.35
C LEU A 146 5.44 -17.25 17.34
N LEU A 147 5.08 -16.09 17.90
CA LEU A 147 5.87 -15.41 18.91
C LEU A 147 5.93 -16.22 20.22
N HIS A 148 4.81 -16.80 20.63
CA HIS A 148 4.75 -17.68 21.80
C HIS A 148 5.69 -18.87 21.65
N THR A 149 5.72 -19.50 20.48
CA THR A 149 6.65 -20.61 20.18
C THR A 149 8.11 -20.18 20.33
N VAL A 150 8.47 -18.98 19.84
CA VAL A 150 9.84 -18.44 20.03
C VAL A 150 10.17 -18.28 21.52
N CYS A 151 9.22 -17.73 22.32
CA CYS A 151 9.42 -17.47 23.73
C CYS A 151 9.54 -18.75 24.57
N THR A 152 8.73 -19.76 24.30
CA THR A 152 8.61 -20.97 25.14
C THR A 152 9.56 -22.08 24.73
N GLU A 153 9.79 -22.26 23.43
CA GLU A 153 10.66 -23.30 22.92
C GLU A 153 12.10 -22.83 22.68
N HIS A 154 12.38 -21.53 22.82
CA HIS A 154 13.69 -20.92 22.59
C HIS A 154 14.33 -21.33 21.26
N ARG A 155 13.49 -21.48 20.20
CA ARG A 155 13.93 -21.84 18.86
C ARG A 155 13.49 -20.81 17.82
N ARG A 156 14.25 -20.72 16.77
CA ARG A 156 13.91 -19.90 15.60
C ARG A 156 12.72 -20.51 14.88
N VAL A 157 11.75 -19.67 14.47
CA VAL A 157 10.53 -20.07 13.74
C VAL A 157 10.54 -19.48 12.34
N PHE A 158 10.26 -20.31 11.34
CA PHE A 158 10.14 -19.93 9.93
C PHE A 158 8.79 -20.43 9.40
N ALA A 159 7.79 -19.55 9.40
CA ALA A 159 6.42 -19.84 8.98
C ALA A 159 6.16 -19.25 7.58
N ILE A 160 6.60 -19.98 6.57
CA ILE A 160 6.40 -19.64 5.15
C ILE A 160 5.50 -20.68 4.54
N ALA A 161 4.20 -20.49 4.69
CA ALA A 161 3.20 -21.34 4.07
C ALA A 161 2.87 -20.86 2.64
N PRO A 162 2.51 -21.76 1.71
CA PRO A 162 1.86 -21.39 0.48
C PRO A 162 0.60 -20.56 0.76
N ALA A 163 0.26 -19.64 -0.16
CA ALA A 163 -0.98 -18.89 -0.06
C ALA A 163 -2.19 -19.85 -0.05
N ASP A 164 -2.85 -19.95 1.07
CA ASP A 164 -3.93 -20.91 1.33
C ASP A 164 -5.34 -20.39 1.06
N GLY A 165 -5.45 -19.09 0.67
CA GLY A 165 -6.76 -18.46 0.42
C GLY A 165 -7.43 -17.87 1.65
N SER A 166 -6.78 -17.85 2.81
CA SER A 166 -7.38 -17.40 4.06
C SER A 166 -7.64 -15.90 4.12
N VAL A 167 -8.76 -15.54 4.74
CA VAL A 167 -9.14 -14.18 5.15
C VAL A 167 -9.44 -14.22 6.64
N ALA A 168 -8.78 -13.38 7.43
CA ALA A 168 -8.97 -13.27 8.86
C ALA A 168 -9.60 -11.92 9.20
N GLU A 169 -10.77 -11.98 9.83
CA GLU A 169 -11.48 -10.84 10.39
C GLU A 169 -11.23 -10.70 11.91
N GLY A 170 -11.55 -9.57 12.47
CA GLY A 170 -11.46 -9.36 13.93
C GLY A 170 -10.06 -9.24 14.51
N ILE A 171 -9.01 -9.16 13.68
CA ILE A 171 -7.64 -8.91 14.16
C ILE A 171 -7.57 -7.51 14.76
N PRO A 172 -7.06 -7.33 16.00
CA PRO A 172 -6.92 -6.02 16.61
C PRO A 172 -5.98 -5.13 15.79
N GLN A 173 -6.29 -3.84 15.72
CA GLN A 173 -5.49 -2.88 14.97
C GLN A 173 -5.10 -1.71 15.87
N GLN A 174 -3.83 -1.30 15.80
CA GLN A 174 -3.32 -0.08 16.43
C GLN A 174 -2.81 0.84 15.34
N ARG A 175 -3.54 1.93 15.12
CA ARG A 175 -3.21 2.95 14.12
C ARG A 175 -2.40 4.08 14.75
N ASP A 176 -1.42 4.57 14.00
CA ASP A 176 -0.52 5.64 14.48
C ASP A 176 -1.08 7.05 14.18
N GLY A 177 -1.97 7.15 13.19
CA GLY A 177 -2.57 8.42 12.76
C GLY A 177 -3.97 8.65 13.31
N SER A 178 -4.42 9.90 13.28
CA SER A 178 -5.78 10.29 13.67
C SER A 178 -6.61 10.87 12.52
N VAL A 179 -5.99 11.13 11.36
CA VAL A 179 -6.65 11.76 10.21
C VAL A 179 -6.89 10.77 9.08
N LYS A 180 -5.91 9.92 8.78
CA LYS A 180 -5.94 8.94 7.68
C LYS A 180 -6.00 7.53 8.20
N ALA A 181 -6.77 6.68 7.54
CA ALA A 181 -6.85 5.26 7.83
C ALA A 181 -6.74 4.41 6.56
N TRP A 182 -6.05 3.29 6.69
CA TRP A 182 -5.97 2.25 5.67
C TRP A 182 -7.03 1.19 5.96
N LEU A 183 -7.86 0.90 4.97
CA LEU A 183 -8.92 -0.11 5.08
C LEU A 183 -8.72 -1.17 3.99
N SER A 184 -8.13 -2.30 4.35
CA SER A 184 -7.98 -3.42 3.42
C SER A 184 -9.34 -4.00 3.08
N ILE A 185 -9.70 -4.06 1.79
CA ILE A 185 -10.96 -4.62 1.30
C ILE A 185 -10.78 -5.99 0.66
N MET A 186 -9.57 -6.30 0.22
CA MET A 186 -9.21 -7.56 -0.42
C MET A 186 -7.70 -7.81 -0.37
N TYR A 187 -7.29 -9.03 -0.62
CA TYR A 187 -5.90 -9.48 -0.66
C TYR A 187 -5.63 -10.28 -1.93
N GLY A 188 -4.37 -10.25 -2.41
CA GLY A 188 -3.92 -11.01 -3.57
C GLY A 188 -4.33 -10.41 -4.91
N CYS A 189 -3.91 -11.06 -6.01
CA CYS A 189 -4.18 -10.59 -7.37
C CYS A 189 -4.16 -11.76 -8.38
N ASN A 190 -5.14 -11.80 -9.27
CA ASN A 190 -5.29 -12.84 -10.31
C ASN A 190 -4.75 -12.42 -11.69
N ASN A 191 -4.17 -11.20 -11.82
CA ASN A 191 -3.73 -10.71 -13.13
C ASN A 191 -2.45 -11.36 -13.65
N PHE A 192 -1.57 -11.88 -12.78
CA PHE A 192 -0.31 -12.53 -13.16
C PHE A 192 0.46 -11.76 -14.23
N CYS A 193 0.55 -10.44 -14.09
CA CYS A 193 1.42 -9.63 -14.93
C CYS A 193 2.84 -10.20 -14.87
N THR A 194 3.51 -10.35 -16.02
CA THR A 194 4.75 -11.13 -16.12
C THR A 194 5.92 -10.61 -15.27
N TYR A 195 5.89 -9.34 -14.90
CA TYR A 195 6.90 -8.68 -14.05
C TYR A 195 6.56 -8.68 -12.56
N CYS A 196 5.32 -9.06 -12.19
CA CYS A 196 4.78 -8.82 -10.85
C CYS A 196 4.93 -10.03 -9.93
N ILE A 197 5.51 -9.80 -8.75
CA ILE A 197 5.71 -10.83 -7.72
C ILE A 197 4.46 -11.03 -6.83
N VAL A 198 3.49 -10.10 -6.86
CA VAL A 198 2.34 -10.08 -5.94
C VAL A 198 1.56 -11.40 -5.90
N PRO A 199 1.17 -12.02 -7.04
CA PRO A 199 0.45 -13.29 -7.00
C PRO A 199 1.19 -14.43 -6.29
N TYR A 200 2.52 -14.36 -6.26
CA TYR A 200 3.37 -15.38 -5.67
C TYR A 200 3.62 -15.19 -4.17
N VAL A 201 3.47 -13.95 -3.67
CA VAL A 201 3.73 -13.62 -2.26
C VAL A 201 2.45 -13.28 -1.48
N ARG A 202 1.39 -12.80 -2.15
CA ARG A 202 0.09 -12.52 -1.53
C ARG A 202 -1.04 -13.45 -2.01
N GLY A 203 -0.73 -14.34 -2.96
CA GLY A 203 -1.67 -15.33 -3.47
C GLY A 203 -2.74 -14.77 -4.39
N ARG A 204 -3.79 -15.56 -4.59
CA ARG A 204 -4.98 -15.21 -5.39
C ARG A 204 -5.84 -14.15 -4.71
N GLU A 205 -6.71 -13.52 -5.50
CA GLU A 205 -7.70 -12.55 -5.00
C GLU A 205 -8.60 -13.19 -3.94
N ARG A 206 -8.81 -12.44 -2.86
CA ARG A 206 -9.69 -12.78 -1.74
C ARG A 206 -10.33 -11.49 -1.24
N SER A 207 -11.62 -11.35 -1.46
CA SER A 207 -12.40 -10.22 -0.98
C SER A 207 -12.82 -10.44 0.48
N ARG A 208 -12.86 -9.37 1.26
CA ARG A 208 -13.53 -9.35 2.56
C ARG A 208 -15.03 -9.16 2.35
N HIS A 209 -15.87 -9.61 3.29
CA HIS A 209 -17.30 -9.36 3.22
C HIS A 209 -17.62 -7.87 3.32
N PRO A 210 -18.60 -7.38 2.53
CA PRO A 210 -18.93 -5.95 2.51
C PRO A 210 -19.43 -5.44 3.86
N GLU A 211 -20.11 -6.27 4.66
CA GLU A 211 -20.60 -5.94 6.00
C GLU A 211 -19.44 -5.66 6.97
N GLU A 212 -18.38 -6.45 6.91
CA GLU A 212 -17.19 -6.30 7.75
C GLU A 212 -16.41 -5.02 7.39
N ILE A 213 -16.31 -4.73 6.08
CA ILE A 213 -15.67 -3.50 5.60
C ILE A 213 -16.51 -2.28 6.01
N GLU A 214 -17.83 -2.35 5.85
CA GLU A 214 -18.73 -1.27 6.24
C GLU A 214 -18.71 -1.03 7.75
N ARG A 215 -18.70 -2.09 8.57
CA ARG A 215 -18.57 -2.00 10.03
C ARG A 215 -17.26 -1.29 10.42
N GLU A 216 -16.13 -1.74 9.86
CA GLU A 216 -14.82 -1.13 10.14
C GLU A 216 -14.78 0.34 9.66
N ALA A 217 -15.36 0.66 8.50
CA ALA A 217 -15.46 2.04 8.02
C ALA A 217 -16.29 2.92 8.97
N ARG A 218 -17.41 2.41 9.53
CA ARG A 218 -18.21 3.12 10.53
C ARG A 218 -17.42 3.39 11.81
N GLU A 219 -16.67 2.40 12.27
CA GLU A 219 -15.80 2.54 13.45
C GLU A 219 -14.71 3.60 13.22
N LEU A 220 -14.10 3.64 12.04
CA LEU A 220 -13.12 4.65 11.66
C LEU A 220 -13.72 6.06 11.65
N VAL A 221 -14.89 6.24 11.04
CA VAL A 221 -15.59 7.52 11.02
C VAL A 221 -15.97 7.97 12.43
N ALA A 222 -16.48 7.06 13.27
CA ALA A 222 -16.82 7.33 14.65
C ALA A 222 -15.57 7.70 15.50
N ALA A 223 -14.42 7.10 15.20
CA ALA A 223 -13.15 7.45 15.84
C ALA A 223 -12.54 8.77 15.33
N GLY A 224 -13.18 9.44 14.35
CA GLY A 224 -12.77 10.76 13.88
C GLY A 224 -11.87 10.76 12.64
N TYR A 225 -11.57 9.61 12.03
CA TYR A 225 -10.80 9.56 10.77
C TYR A 225 -11.56 10.27 9.64
N LYS A 226 -10.82 11.02 8.83
CA LYS A 226 -11.36 11.88 7.76
C LYS A 226 -10.94 11.46 6.35
N ASP A 227 -9.89 10.66 6.21
CA ASP A 227 -9.41 10.12 4.93
C ASP A 227 -9.31 8.60 5.05
N ILE A 228 -10.26 7.88 4.43
CA ILE A 228 -10.31 6.42 4.45
C ILE A 228 -9.89 5.92 3.08
N THR A 229 -8.73 5.28 3.00
CA THR A 229 -8.20 4.73 1.77
C THR A 229 -8.42 3.22 1.72
N LEU A 230 -9.22 2.78 0.74
CA LEU A 230 -9.51 1.37 0.47
C LEU A 230 -8.31 0.72 -0.22
N LEU A 231 -7.83 -0.39 0.33
CA LEU A 231 -6.63 -1.09 -0.13
C LEU A 231 -6.93 -2.48 -0.68
N GLY A 232 -6.25 -2.80 -1.76
CA GLY A 232 -6.17 -4.12 -2.37
C GLY A 232 -5.02 -4.15 -3.36
N GLN A 233 -4.78 -5.28 -4.00
CA GLN A 233 -3.80 -5.38 -5.06
C GLN A 233 -4.41 -5.21 -6.46
N ASN A 234 -5.74 -5.28 -6.56
CA ASN A 234 -6.58 -4.93 -7.70
C ASN A 234 -8.01 -4.68 -7.19
N VAL A 235 -8.26 -3.48 -6.66
CA VAL A 235 -9.55 -3.16 -6.01
C VAL A 235 -10.75 -3.26 -6.98
N ASP A 236 -10.52 -3.05 -8.28
CA ASP A 236 -11.56 -3.10 -9.31
C ASP A 236 -12.14 -4.52 -9.50
N SER A 237 -11.45 -5.56 -9.00
CA SER A 237 -11.93 -6.95 -9.04
C SER A 237 -12.65 -7.40 -7.77
N TYR A 238 -12.81 -6.49 -6.80
CA TYR A 238 -13.50 -6.78 -5.54
C TYR A 238 -14.88 -7.42 -5.77
N GLY A 239 -15.20 -8.43 -4.97
CA GLY A 239 -16.46 -9.14 -4.94
C GLY A 239 -16.54 -10.36 -5.87
N ARG A 240 -15.62 -10.53 -6.83
CA ARG A 240 -15.66 -11.64 -7.79
C ARG A 240 -15.57 -13.04 -7.20
N ASP A 241 -15.04 -13.16 -6.00
CA ASP A 241 -14.86 -14.40 -5.25
C ASP A 241 -15.85 -14.55 -4.10
N LEU A 242 -16.81 -13.63 -3.98
CA LEU A 242 -17.93 -13.70 -3.05
C LEU A 242 -19.13 -14.37 -3.71
N ASP A 243 -19.96 -15.05 -2.90
CA ASP A 243 -21.24 -15.63 -3.35
C ASP A 243 -22.33 -14.56 -3.56
N GLU A 244 -22.09 -13.33 -3.13
CA GLU A 244 -22.98 -12.19 -3.25
C GLU A 244 -22.73 -11.44 -4.57
N ASP A 245 -23.79 -10.93 -5.18
CA ASP A 245 -23.71 -10.06 -6.37
C ASP A 245 -23.35 -8.62 -5.94
N VAL A 246 -22.10 -8.43 -5.54
CA VAL A 246 -21.54 -7.17 -5.08
C VAL A 246 -20.21 -6.90 -5.77
N ASP A 247 -20.00 -5.69 -6.25
CA ASP A 247 -18.74 -5.26 -6.83
C ASP A 247 -18.15 -4.03 -6.12
N PHE A 248 -17.02 -3.57 -6.59
CA PHE A 248 -16.32 -2.43 -5.99
C PHE A 248 -17.14 -1.13 -6.05
N ALA A 249 -17.92 -0.91 -7.09
CA ALA A 249 -18.80 0.25 -7.20
C ALA A 249 -19.92 0.24 -6.15
N ASP A 250 -20.47 -0.95 -5.86
CA ASP A 250 -21.49 -1.12 -4.82
C ASP A 250 -20.88 -0.91 -3.42
N LEU A 251 -19.66 -1.38 -3.19
CA LEU A 251 -18.94 -1.14 -1.93
C LEU A 251 -18.69 0.35 -1.70
N ILE A 252 -18.26 1.11 -2.73
CA ILE A 252 -18.08 2.56 -2.62
C ILE A 252 -19.41 3.23 -2.22
N ARG A 253 -20.55 2.83 -2.81
CA ARG A 253 -21.87 3.39 -2.44
C ARG A 253 -22.26 3.07 -1.02
N ARG A 254 -22.01 1.83 -0.54
CA ARG A 254 -22.25 1.44 0.86
C ARG A 254 -21.45 2.32 1.83
N ILE A 255 -20.17 2.51 1.59
CA ILE A 255 -19.30 3.33 2.44
C ILE A 255 -19.70 4.82 2.36
N ASN A 256 -20.07 5.31 1.16
CA ASN A 256 -20.54 6.69 0.97
C ASN A 256 -21.81 6.99 1.79
N ALA A 257 -22.67 6.00 2.02
CA ALA A 257 -23.89 6.14 2.81
C ALA A 257 -23.63 6.31 4.33
N ILE A 258 -22.44 6.04 4.82
CA ILE A 258 -22.09 6.23 6.24
C ILE A 258 -22.15 7.72 6.57
N PRO A 259 -22.90 8.15 7.62
CA PRO A 259 -22.96 9.53 8.04
C PRO A 259 -21.58 10.05 8.48
N GLY A 260 -21.29 11.32 8.18
CA GLY A 260 -20.04 11.98 8.57
C GLY A 260 -19.38 12.71 7.41
N ASP A 261 -18.45 13.59 7.74
CA ASP A 261 -17.64 14.36 6.78
C ASP A 261 -16.25 13.72 6.68
N PHE A 262 -16.06 12.91 5.63
CA PHE A 262 -14.80 12.17 5.33
C PHE A 262 -14.66 11.95 3.84
N VAL A 263 -13.47 11.57 3.40
CA VAL A 263 -13.14 11.26 2.01
C VAL A 263 -12.85 9.77 1.86
N ILE A 264 -13.42 9.14 0.83
CA ILE A 264 -13.13 7.79 0.40
C ILE A 264 -12.09 7.87 -0.72
N ARG A 265 -10.97 7.19 -0.54
CA ARG A 265 -9.94 6.99 -1.57
C ARG A 265 -9.71 5.51 -1.80
N PHE A 266 -9.08 5.20 -2.90
CA PHE A 266 -8.62 3.82 -3.16
C PHE A 266 -7.35 3.82 -4.02
N MET A 267 -6.64 2.72 -3.97
CA MET A 267 -5.39 2.51 -4.72
C MET A 267 -5.43 1.19 -5.45
N SER A 268 -4.56 1.05 -6.47
CA SER A 268 -4.35 -0.22 -7.18
C SER A 268 -5.51 -0.67 -8.08
N SER A 269 -6.04 0.25 -8.89
CA SER A 269 -6.92 -0.10 -10.00
C SER A 269 -6.17 -0.81 -11.13
N HIS A 270 -6.92 -1.52 -11.97
CA HIS A 270 -6.36 -2.18 -13.14
C HIS A 270 -7.21 -1.88 -14.40
N PRO A 271 -6.61 -1.37 -15.51
CA PRO A 271 -7.38 -0.97 -16.70
C PRO A 271 -8.25 -2.07 -17.32
N LYS A 272 -7.89 -3.35 -17.11
CA LYS A 272 -8.73 -4.47 -17.55
C LYS A 272 -10.07 -4.52 -16.81
N ASP A 273 -10.08 -4.12 -15.54
CA ASP A 273 -11.17 -4.34 -14.59
C ASP A 273 -11.94 -3.06 -14.24
N ALA A 274 -11.39 -1.87 -14.55
CA ALA A 274 -12.07 -0.59 -14.39
C ALA A 274 -13.30 -0.50 -15.32
N THR A 275 -14.49 -0.28 -14.76
CA THR A 275 -15.77 -0.32 -15.47
C THR A 275 -16.47 1.05 -15.47
N GLU A 276 -17.40 1.25 -16.42
CA GLU A 276 -18.27 2.42 -16.42
C GLU A 276 -19.11 2.53 -15.12
N LYS A 277 -19.56 1.39 -14.56
CA LYS A 277 -20.28 1.35 -13.28
C LYS A 277 -19.44 1.96 -12.16
N LEU A 278 -18.14 1.69 -12.15
CA LEU A 278 -17.20 2.29 -11.17
C LEU A 278 -17.10 3.81 -11.38
N PHE A 279 -16.88 4.27 -12.61
CA PHE A 279 -16.77 5.72 -12.90
C PHE A 279 -18.02 6.48 -12.50
N ARG A 280 -19.19 5.90 -12.77
CA ARG A 280 -20.48 6.45 -12.35
C ARG A 280 -20.60 6.50 -10.82
N ALA A 281 -20.24 5.42 -10.12
CA ALA A 281 -20.27 5.40 -8.66
C ALA A 281 -19.34 6.44 -8.05
N MET A 282 -18.13 6.62 -8.59
CA MET A 282 -17.20 7.66 -8.15
C MET A 282 -17.78 9.07 -8.32
N ALA A 283 -18.45 9.33 -9.45
CA ALA A 283 -19.05 10.64 -9.74
C ALA A 283 -20.28 10.94 -8.87
N GLU A 284 -21.11 9.92 -8.58
CA GLU A 284 -22.35 10.05 -7.81
C GLU A 284 -22.08 10.13 -6.30
N CYS A 285 -20.99 9.56 -5.81
CA CYS A 285 -20.67 9.49 -4.38
C CYS A 285 -19.90 10.72 -3.91
N GLU A 286 -20.57 11.64 -3.21
CA GLU A 286 -19.98 12.91 -2.75
C GLU A 286 -18.69 12.74 -1.93
N LYS A 287 -18.59 11.68 -1.15
CA LYS A 287 -17.42 11.41 -0.31
C LYS A 287 -16.29 10.73 -1.09
N CYS A 288 -16.57 10.16 -2.28
CA CYS A 288 -15.54 9.56 -3.11
C CYS A 288 -14.65 10.64 -3.72
N ALA A 289 -13.35 10.49 -3.60
CA ALA A 289 -12.39 11.35 -4.25
C ALA A 289 -12.46 11.15 -5.78
N HIS A 290 -12.46 12.24 -6.54
CA HIS A 290 -12.21 12.16 -7.98
C HIS A 290 -10.70 11.98 -8.24
N GLN A 291 -10.18 10.91 -7.69
CA GLN A 291 -8.77 10.49 -7.82
C GLN A 291 -8.72 9.01 -8.16
N MET A 292 -8.00 8.68 -9.21
CA MET A 292 -7.84 7.29 -9.63
C MET A 292 -6.37 6.98 -9.93
N HIS A 293 -5.83 5.97 -9.27
CA HIS A 293 -4.56 5.39 -9.64
C HIS A 293 -4.81 4.24 -10.62
N LEU A 294 -4.57 4.48 -11.91
CA LEU A 294 -4.85 3.54 -13.02
C LEU A 294 -3.57 3.20 -13.79
N PRO A 295 -2.78 2.23 -13.31
CA PRO A 295 -1.48 1.88 -13.87
C PRO A 295 -1.55 1.34 -15.29
N VAL A 296 -1.11 2.14 -16.28
CA VAL A 296 -1.00 1.68 -17.66
C VAL A 296 0.24 0.83 -17.92
N GLN A 297 1.32 1.10 -17.19
CA GLN A 297 2.65 0.51 -17.26
C GLN A 297 3.46 0.92 -18.49
N ILE A 298 2.90 0.85 -19.69
CA ILE A 298 3.58 1.18 -20.96
C ILE A 298 2.55 1.55 -22.04
N GLY A 299 2.97 2.28 -23.07
CA GLY A 299 2.10 2.80 -24.11
C GLY A 299 2.03 1.99 -25.41
N ASN A 300 2.66 0.82 -25.48
CA ASN A 300 2.74 -0.01 -26.68
C ASN A 300 2.07 -1.37 -26.51
N ASP A 301 1.23 -1.79 -27.45
CA ASP A 301 0.39 -3.00 -27.35
C ASP A 301 1.21 -4.30 -27.33
N ARG A 302 2.31 -4.40 -28.09
CA ARG A 302 3.16 -5.59 -28.06
C ARG A 302 3.77 -5.78 -26.67
N VAL A 303 4.24 -4.70 -26.06
CA VAL A 303 4.83 -4.77 -24.74
C VAL A 303 3.76 -4.99 -23.66
N LEU A 304 2.58 -4.38 -23.76
CA LEU A 304 1.43 -4.65 -22.89
C LEU A 304 1.06 -6.14 -22.92
N HIS A 305 1.05 -6.75 -24.12
CA HIS A 305 0.83 -8.19 -24.26
C HIS A 305 1.95 -9.02 -23.61
N ALA A 306 3.21 -8.65 -23.81
CA ALA A 306 4.35 -9.32 -23.16
C ALA A 306 4.31 -9.17 -21.64
N MET A 307 3.79 -8.08 -21.11
CA MET A 307 3.52 -7.83 -19.68
C MET A 307 2.28 -8.59 -19.15
N ASN A 308 1.49 -9.26 -20.01
CA ASN A 308 0.21 -9.91 -19.66
C ASN A 308 -0.82 -8.93 -19.09
N ARG A 309 -0.96 -7.73 -19.69
CA ARG A 309 -1.87 -6.70 -19.16
C ARG A 309 -3.35 -6.88 -19.55
N GLY A 310 -3.66 -7.61 -20.63
CA GLY A 310 -5.02 -7.97 -21.02
C GLY A 310 -5.87 -6.80 -21.55
N TYR A 311 -5.25 -5.71 -21.97
CA TYR A 311 -5.87 -4.57 -22.68
C TYR A 311 -4.90 -3.95 -23.68
N THR A 312 -5.43 -3.10 -24.56
CA THR A 312 -4.66 -2.32 -25.55
C THR A 312 -4.58 -0.85 -25.15
N ARG A 313 -3.64 -0.13 -25.76
CA ARG A 313 -3.52 1.33 -25.65
C ARG A 313 -4.85 2.03 -25.99
N GLU A 314 -5.52 1.62 -27.07
CA GLU A 314 -6.79 2.20 -27.47
C GLU A 314 -7.86 2.03 -26.41
N LYS A 315 -8.02 0.82 -25.86
CA LYS A 315 -8.94 0.55 -24.75
C LYS A 315 -8.64 1.42 -23.54
N TYR A 316 -7.37 1.57 -23.18
CA TYR A 316 -6.97 2.42 -22.08
C TYR A 316 -7.35 3.89 -22.29
N LEU A 317 -7.07 4.43 -23.49
CA LEU A 317 -7.44 5.81 -23.84
C LEU A 317 -8.96 6.02 -23.80
N ALA A 318 -9.73 5.07 -24.31
CA ALA A 318 -11.19 5.10 -24.24
C ALA A 318 -11.72 5.12 -22.79
N GLN A 319 -11.12 4.32 -21.90
CA GLN A 319 -11.47 4.32 -20.48
C GLN A 319 -11.15 5.65 -19.80
N VAL A 320 -10.00 6.23 -20.09
CA VAL A 320 -9.62 7.55 -19.55
C VAL A 320 -10.60 8.63 -20.04
N ALA A 321 -10.94 8.60 -21.32
CA ALA A 321 -11.92 9.55 -21.89
C ALA A 321 -13.29 9.40 -21.22
N LEU A 322 -13.76 8.16 -21.03
CA LEU A 322 -15.04 7.87 -20.37
C LEU A 322 -15.02 8.31 -18.90
N ALA A 323 -13.96 8.01 -18.15
CA ALA A 323 -13.83 8.44 -16.76
C ALA A 323 -13.88 9.97 -16.62
N ARG A 324 -13.25 10.70 -17.56
CA ARG A 324 -13.28 12.18 -17.61
C ARG A 324 -14.63 12.77 -18.05
N GLN A 325 -15.46 12.01 -18.76
CA GLN A 325 -16.83 12.43 -19.04
C GLN A 325 -17.68 12.44 -17.76
N TYR A 326 -17.51 11.44 -16.88
CA TYR A 326 -18.19 11.39 -15.59
C TYR A 326 -17.60 12.37 -14.57
N MET A 327 -16.28 12.54 -14.61
CA MET A 327 -15.51 13.36 -13.65
C MET A 327 -14.52 14.26 -14.39
N PRO A 328 -14.95 15.47 -14.86
CA PRO A 328 -14.07 16.39 -15.60
C PRO A 328 -12.84 16.85 -14.79
N ASP A 329 -12.94 16.84 -13.46
CA ASP A 329 -11.90 17.19 -12.50
C ASP A 329 -11.06 15.98 -12.02
N LEU A 330 -11.20 14.81 -12.67
CA LEU A 330 -10.50 13.58 -12.30
C LEU A 330 -8.99 13.78 -12.24
N VAL A 331 -8.41 13.53 -11.08
CA VAL A 331 -6.98 13.41 -10.87
C VAL A 331 -6.55 11.98 -11.18
N LEU A 332 -5.78 11.81 -12.24
CA LEU A 332 -5.36 10.50 -12.73
C LEU A 332 -3.85 10.31 -12.58
N THR A 333 -3.46 9.20 -11.96
CA THR A 333 -2.05 8.82 -11.78
C THR A 333 -1.78 7.41 -12.29
N PRO A 334 -0.73 7.16 -13.09
CA PRO A 334 -0.30 5.85 -13.53
C PRO A 334 0.96 5.39 -12.82
N ASP A 335 1.25 4.09 -12.93
CA ASP A 335 2.62 3.56 -12.93
C ASP A 335 3.10 3.44 -14.36
N ILE A 336 4.36 3.82 -14.62
CA ILE A 336 5.04 3.65 -15.90
C ILE A 336 6.38 2.94 -15.67
N ILE A 337 6.58 1.84 -16.38
CA ILE A 337 7.82 1.07 -16.35
C ILE A 337 8.53 1.20 -17.69
N VAL A 338 9.77 1.69 -17.70
CA VAL A 338 10.63 1.73 -18.89
C VAL A 338 11.67 0.63 -18.85
N GLY A 339 12.15 0.23 -20.02
CA GLY A 339 13.18 -0.78 -20.17
C GLY A 339 12.71 -2.18 -19.80
N PHE A 340 11.44 -2.49 -20.06
CA PHE A 340 10.96 -3.87 -20.02
C PHE A 340 11.74 -4.73 -21.03
N PRO A 341 12.03 -6.02 -20.75
CA PRO A 341 12.84 -6.85 -21.64
C PRO A 341 12.35 -6.82 -23.09
N GLY A 342 13.24 -6.40 -24.00
CA GLY A 342 12.96 -6.30 -25.42
C GLY A 342 12.12 -5.08 -25.86
N GLU A 343 11.88 -4.10 -24.99
CA GLU A 343 11.26 -2.82 -25.38
C GLU A 343 12.19 -2.03 -26.31
N THR A 344 11.77 -1.72 -27.52
CA THR A 344 12.53 -0.90 -28.49
C THR A 344 12.35 0.61 -28.21
N ASP A 345 13.20 1.45 -28.86
CA ASP A 345 13.07 2.91 -28.74
C ASP A 345 11.73 3.41 -29.34
N ALA A 346 11.29 2.87 -30.47
CA ALA A 346 10.00 3.21 -31.05
C ALA A 346 8.81 2.88 -30.13
N GLU A 347 8.89 1.78 -29.38
CA GLU A 347 7.84 1.41 -28.42
C GLU A 347 7.88 2.27 -27.16
N PHE A 348 9.06 2.75 -26.78
CA PHE A 348 9.19 3.77 -25.75
C PHE A 348 8.62 5.12 -26.20
N ASP A 349 8.81 5.52 -27.47
CA ASP A 349 8.20 6.72 -28.05
C ASP A 349 6.66 6.64 -28.03
N ASP A 350 6.07 5.45 -28.23
CA ASP A 350 4.63 5.22 -28.03
C ASP A 350 4.21 5.54 -26.59
N THR A 351 5.04 5.21 -25.60
CA THR A 351 4.78 5.52 -24.19
C THR A 351 4.82 7.03 -23.94
N LEU A 352 5.81 7.74 -24.47
CA LEU A 352 5.87 9.21 -24.39
C LEU A 352 4.64 9.86 -25.07
N SER A 353 4.26 9.37 -26.25
CA SER A 353 3.06 9.84 -26.97
C SER A 353 1.77 9.59 -26.16
N LEU A 354 1.66 8.47 -25.44
CA LEU A 354 0.52 8.21 -24.55
C LEU A 354 0.47 9.23 -23.42
N ILE A 355 1.60 9.53 -22.79
CA ILE A 355 1.70 10.47 -21.68
C ILE A 355 1.29 11.88 -22.12
N GLU A 356 1.74 12.33 -23.29
CA GLU A 356 1.35 13.62 -23.87
C GLU A 356 -0.15 13.67 -24.18
N THR A 357 -0.75 12.56 -24.63
CA THR A 357 -2.19 12.46 -24.93
C THR A 357 -3.03 12.50 -23.67
N VAL A 358 -2.67 11.69 -22.65
CA VAL A 358 -3.45 11.55 -21.40
C VAL A 358 -3.24 12.73 -20.47
N ARG A 359 -2.01 13.27 -20.38
CA ARG A 359 -1.63 14.35 -19.48
C ARG A 359 -2.02 14.04 -18.04
N TYR A 360 -1.28 13.12 -17.44
CA TYR A 360 -1.49 12.69 -16.06
C TYR A 360 -1.18 13.80 -15.06
N ASP A 361 -1.79 13.70 -13.90
CA ASP A 361 -1.67 14.71 -12.84
C ASP A 361 -0.41 14.53 -11.99
N ALA A 362 0.04 13.30 -11.83
CA ALA A 362 1.35 12.88 -11.33
C ALA A 362 1.64 11.48 -11.88
N MET A 363 2.90 11.04 -11.88
CA MET A 363 3.28 9.73 -12.41
C MET A 363 4.27 9.05 -11.47
N PHE A 364 4.08 7.75 -11.26
CA PHE A 364 5.07 6.89 -10.62
C PHE A 364 5.88 6.20 -11.71
N THR A 365 7.16 6.52 -11.78
CA THR A 365 8.04 6.10 -12.87
C THR A 365 9.11 5.15 -12.36
N PHE A 366 9.33 4.07 -13.11
CA PHE A 366 10.24 2.99 -12.73
C PHE A 366 11.08 2.54 -13.91
N ILE A 367 12.32 2.15 -13.65
CA ILE A 367 13.09 1.30 -14.57
C ILE A 367 12.75 -0.15 -14.21
N TYR A 368 12.46 -0.99 -15.21
CA TYR A 368 12.23 -2.40 -14.98
C TYR A 368 13.36 -3.03 -14.16
N SER A 369 12.98 -3.74 -13.13
CA SER A 369 13.86 -4.51 -12.26
C SER A 369 13.34 -5.95 -12.14
N PRO A 370 14.14 -6.97 -12.52
CA PRO A 370 13.72 -8.35 -12.49
C PRO A 370 13.42 -8.82 -11.06
N ARG A 371 12.34 -9.58 -10.89
CA ARG A 371 11.96 -10.21 -9.61
C ARG A 371 12.12 -11.72 -9.74
N VAL A 372 12.87 -12.30 -8.83
CA VAL A 372 13.10 -13.76 -8.81
C VAL A 372 11.75 -14.50 -8.77
N GLY A 373 11.59 -15.49 -9.64
CA GLY A 373 10.35 -16.27 -9.74
C GLY A 373 9.32 -15.74 -10.73
N THR A 374 9.47 -14.49 -11.25
CA THR A 374 8.54 -13.95 -12.25
C THR A 374 8.93 -14.38 -13.68
N PRO A 375 7.94 -14.49 -14.61
CA PRO A 375 8.23 -14.82 -16.01
C PRO A 375 9.16 -13.81 -16.68
N ALA A 376 8.98 -12.51 -16.46
CA ALA A 376 9.77 -11.46 -17.08
C ALA A 376 11.25 -11.49 -16.65
N ALA A 377 11.57 -12.01 -15.47
CA ALA A 377 12.96 -12.18 -15.03
C ALA A 377 13.76 -13.18 -15.86
N LYS A 378 13.07 -14.04 -16.66
CA LYS A 378 13.68 -15.03 -17.54
C LYS A 378 13.73 -14.58 -19.00
N MET A 379 13.13 -13.41 -19.32
CA MET A 379 13.13 -12.88 -20.69
C MET A 379 14.50 -12.33 -21.06
N PRO A 380 14.96 -12.51 -22.31
CA PRO A 380 16.18 -11.88 -22.79
C PRO A 380 16.07 -10.35 -22.73
N ASP A 381 17.06 -9.72 -22.12
CA ASP A 381 17.12 -8.27 -22.00
C ASP A 381 18.38 -7.74 -22.68
N PRO A 382 18.27 -7.21 -23.91
CA PRO A 382 19.43 -6.75 -24.67
C PRO A 382 19.97 -5.40 -24.23
N TYR A 383 19.26 -4.69 -23.34
CA TYR A 383 19.59 -3.31 -22.97
C TYR A 383 20.34 -3.22 -21.65
N THR A 384 21.38 -2.41 -21.64
CA THR A 384 22.13 -2.06 -20.44
C THR A 384 21.34 -1.12 -19.52
N ARG A 385 21.70 -1.06 -18.25
CA ARG A 385 21.13 -0.11 -17.28
C ARG A 385 21.27 1.34 -17.76
N ALA A 386 22.41 1.70 -18.39
CA ALA A 386 22.63 3.05 -18.90
C ALA A 386 21.66 3.43 -20.03
N GLN A 387 21.38 2.51 -20.97
CA GLN A 387 20.39 2.74 -22.02
C GLN A 387 18.99 2.95 -21.45
N LYS A 388 18.60 2.13 -20.47
CA LYS A 388 17.31 2.29 -19.78
C LYS A 388 17.24 3.62 -19.00
N GLN A 389 18.36 4.07 -18.45
CA GLN A 389 18.42 5.35 -17.73
C GLN A 389 18.12 6.52 -18.66
N VAL A 390 18.61 6.52 -19.92
CA VAL A 390 18.29 7.57 -20.90
C VAL A 390 16.79 7.68 -21.15
N ARG A 391 16.11 6.52 -21.33
CA ARG A 391 14.63 6.47 -21.48
C ARG A 391 13.93 6.99 -20.21
N PHE A 392 14.43 6.57 -19.05
CA PHE A 392 13.88 7.02 -17.76
C PHE A 392 13.99 8.52 -17.56
N ASP A 393 15.12 9.12 -17.90
CA ASP A 393 15.34 10.56 -17.77
C ASP A 393 14.38 11.34 -18.69
N ALA A 394 14.17 10.88 -19.94
CA ALA A 394 13.19 11.44 -20.86
C ALA A 394 11.76 11.33 -20.32
N LEU A 395 11.40 10.18 -19.76
CA LEU A 395 10.09 9.96 -19.11
C LEU A 395 9.88 10.94 -17.95
N VAL A 396 10.87 11.07 -17.04
CA VAL A 396 10.79 11.95 -15.88
C VAL A 396 10.69 13.41 -16.30
N ALA A 397 11.42 13.84 -17.34
CA ALA A 397 11.33 15.19 -17.88
C ALA A 397 9.90 15.51 -18.39
N ALA A 398 9.29 14.60 -19.14
CA ALA A 398 7.89 14.74 -19.60
C ALA A 398 6.91 14.76 -18.44
N ALA A 399 7.06 13.85 -17.47
CA ALA A 399 6.23 13.77 -16.29
C ALA A 399 6.25 15.05 -15.46
N ASN A 400 7.45 15.60 -15.18
CA ASN A 400 7.62 16.81 -14.39
C ASN A 400 7.01 18.03 -15.07
N ARG A 401 7.22 18.19 -16.38
CA ARG A 401 6.64 19.29 -17.16
C ARG A 401 5.09 19.25 -17.11
N ILE A 402 4.49 18.09 -17.35
CA ILE A 402 3.04 17.95 -17.33
C ILE A 402 2.49 18.20 -15.93
N SER A 403 3.12 17.67 -14.89
CA SER A 403 2.71 17.89 -13.49
C SER A 403 2.75 19.36 -13.10
N GLU A 404 3.82 20.08 -13.50
CA GLU A 404 3.94 21.52 -13.25
C GLU A 404 2.84 22.32 -13.96
N GLU A 405 2.56 22.05 -15.24
CA GLU A 405 1.48 22.68 -15.99
C GLU A 405 0.11 22.44 -15.32
N LYS A 406 -0.14 21.22 -14.85
CA LYS A 406 -1.35 20.84 -14.12
C LYS A 406 -1.47 21.55 -12.78
N HIS A 407 -0.39 21.66 -12.00
CA HIS A 407 -0.41 22.37 -10.73
C HIS A 407 -0.61 23.87 -10.91
N ARG A 408 0.04 24.49 -11.92
CA ARG A 408 -0.14 25.91 -12.23
C ARG A 408 -1.60 26.27 -12.53
N ALA A 409 -2.37 25.37 -13.09
CA ALA A 409 -3.80 25.57 -13.36
C ALA A 409 -4.66 25.74 -12.10
N TYR A 410 -4.14 25.38 -10.91
CA TYR A 410 -4.83 25.60 -9.63
C TYR A 410 -4.58 26.99 -9.05
N GLU A 411 -3.56 27.71 -9.50
CA GLU A 411 -3.21 29.02 -8.95
C GLU A 411 -4.37 30.01 -9.11
N GLY A 412 -4.68 30.73 -8.02
CA GLY A 412 -5.80 31.65 -7.93
C GLY A 412 -7.16 30.99 -7.58
N SER A 413 -7.28 29.65 -7.67
CA SER A 413 -8.50 28.94 -7.29
C SER A 413 -8.62 28.79 -5.76
N VAL A 414 -9.83 28.57 -5.28
CA VAL A 414 -10.10 28.15 -3.89
C VAL A 414 -10.36 26.64 -3.91
N GLN A 415 -9.68 25.92 -3.05
CA GLN A 415 -9.79 24.47 -2.92
C GLN A 415 -10.18 24.07 -1.50
N ARG A 416 -11.21 23.22 -1.37
CA ARG A 416 -11.48 22.57 -0.08
C ARG A 416 -10.44 21.48 0.14
N VAL A 417 -9.72 21.57 1.24
CA VAL A 417 -8.62 20.65 1.58
C VAL A 417 -8.82 20.03 2.96
N LEU A 418 -8.34 18.83 3.16
CA LEU A 418 -8.19 18.20 4.48
C LEU A 418 -6.77 18.46 4.97
N VAL A 419 -6.64 19.14 6.10
CA VAL A 419 -5.34 19.35 6.76
C VAL A 419 -4.91 18.03 7.41
N ASP A 420 -3.82 17.44 6.94
CA ASP A 420 -3.41 16.08 7.30
C ASP A 420 -2.13 15.99 8.11
N GLY A 421 -1.42 17.12 8.31
CA GLY A 421 -0.20 17.16 9.11
C GLY A 421 0.26 18.56 9.45
N ALA A 422 1.16 18.64 10.44
CA ALA A 422 1.85 19.84 10.87
C ALA A 422 3.38 19.70 10.68
N ASP A 423 3.78 19.02 9.61
CA ASP A 423 5.15 18.70 9.24
C ASP A 423 5.65 19.51 8.03
N GLY A 424 4.94 20.58 7.68
CA GLY A 424 5.33 21.53 6.66
C GLY A 424 6.62 22.28 7.03
N ARG A 425 7.16 23.05 6.07
CA ARG A 425 8.43 23.73 6.22
C ARG A 425 8.30 25.24 5.98
N GLY A 426 9.10 26.02 6.71
CA GLY A 426 9.16 27.45 6.56
C GLY A 426 7.82 28.13 6.82
N ASP A 427 7.40 29.01 5.91
CA ASP A 427 6.17 29.80 6.04
C ASP A 427 4.87 29.01 5.86
N HIS A 428 4.96 27.71 5.52
CA HIS A 428 3.84 26.81 5.29
C HIS A 428 3.95 25.59 6.20
N PRO A 429 3.68 25.73 7.52
CA PRO A 429 3.90 24.68 8.51
C PRO A 429 2.93 23.51 8.41
N LEU A 430 1.81 23.65 7.67
CA LEU A 430 0.81 22.62 7.54
C LEU A 430 0.89 21.94 6.18
N THR A 431 0.56 20.64 6.18
CA THR A 431 0.27 19.85 4.99
C THR A 431 -1.23 19.55 4.92
N ALA A 432 -1.76 19.59 3.70
CA ALA A 432 -3.15 19.30 3.44
C ALA A 432 -3.31 18.57 2.10
N ARG A 433 -4.49 18.03 1.86
CA ARG A 433 -4.84 17.35 0.61
C ARG A 433 -6.13 17.91 0.03
N THR A 434 -6.11 18.24 -1.26
CA THR A 434 -7.35 18.50 -1.99
C THR A 434 -8.19 17.22 -2.07
N LYS A 435 -9.47 17.33 -2.45
CA LYS A 435 -10.31 16.15 -2.69
C LYS A 435 -9.67 15.20 -3.72
N GLY A 436 -9.01 15.72 -4.76
CA GLY A 436 -8.24 14.94 -5.75
C GLY A 436 -6.88 14.44 -5.24
N GLY A 437 -6.53 14.60 -3.96
CA GLY A 437 -5.33 14.05 -3.34
C GLY A 437 -4.04 14.87 -3.57
N ARG A 438 -4.11 16.08 -4.17
CA ARG A 438 -2.93 16.92 -4.37
C ARG A 438 -2.43 17.46 -3.06
N LEU A 439 -1.10 17.42 -2.87
CA LEU A 439 -0.44 18.01 -1.71
C LEU A 439 -0.57 19.55 -1.76
N VAL A 440 -0.99 20.11 -0.64
CA VAL A 440 -1.01 21.55 -0.41
C VAL A 440 -0.19 21.86 0.82
N HIS A 441 0.83 22.69 0.68
CA HIS A 441 1.50 23.33 1.80
C HIS A 441 0.77 24.62 2.12
N MET A 442 0.34 24.81 3.38
CA MET A 442 -0.46 25.99 3.72
C MET A 442 0.00 26.66 5.02
N ARG A 443 -0.30 27.96 5.10
CA ARG A 443 -0.20 28.72 6.35
C ARG A 443 -1.38 28.37 7.25
N GLY A 444 -1.16 28.40 8.53
CA GLY A 444 -2.20 28.13 9.51
C GLY A 444 -1.64 27.60 10.83
N ASP A 445 -2.53 27.38 11.78
CA ASP A 445 -2.21 26.82 13.10
C ASP A 445 -2.43 25.31 13.12
N ALA A 446 -1.64 24.60 13.94
CA ALA A 446 -1.71 23.14 14.07
C ALA A 446 -3.10 22.61 14.54
N SER A 447 -3.95 23.45 15.11
CA SER A 447 -5.33 23.10 15.48
C SER A 447 -6.24 22.82 14.29
N LEU A 448 -5.79 23.15 13.07
CA LEU A 448 -6.50 22.82 11.82
C LEU A 448 -6.30 21.37 11.39
N VAL A 449 -5.34 20.66 11.95
CA VAL A 449 -5.10 19.24 11.61
C VAL A 449 -6.36 18.40 11.90
N GLY A 450 -6.78 17.62 10.91
CA GLY A 450 -8.03 16.84 10.95
C GLY A 450 -9.28 17.61 10.52
N ARG A 451 -9.14 18.87 10.08
CA ARG A 451 -10.27 19.70 9.61
C ARG A 451 -10.25 19.87 8.09
N PHE A 452 -11.44 19.99 7.52
CA PHE A 452 -11.61 20.48 6.16
C PHE A 452 -11.69 22.02 6.22
N VAL A 453 -10.88 22.68 5.38
CA VAL A 453 -10.83 24.13 5.26
C VAL A 453 -10.77 24.52 3.79
N ASP A 454 -11.20 25.74 3.48
CA ASP A 454 -11.07 26.33 2.16
C ASP A 454 -9.75 27.09 2.07
N VAL A 455 -8.96 26.81 1.03
CA VAL A 455 -7.62 27.36 0.84
C VAL A 455 -7.52 28.00 -0.53
N LYS A 456 -7.13 29.28 -0.58
CA LYS A 456 -6.75 29.95 -1.82
C LYS A 456 -5.36 29.52 -2.22
N ILE A 457 -5.22 28.95 -3.40
CA ILE A 457 -3.93 28.54 -3.95
C ILE A 457 -3.19 29.79 -4.46
N THR A 458 -2.05 30.07 -3.86
CA THR A 458 -1.24 31.27 -4.16
C THR A 458 -0.02 30.98 -5.01
N GLY A 459 0.35 29.70 -5.17
CA GLY A 459 1.48 29.25 -5.99
C GLY A 459 1.57 27.75 -6.10
N SER A 460 2.45 27.29 -6.97
CA SER A 460 2.67 25.86 -7.20
C SER A 460 4.10 25.54 -7.61
N ASN A 461 4.45 24.26 -7.53
CA ASN A 461 5.64 23.70 -8.18
C ASN A 461 5.29 22.31 -8.76
N THR A 462 6.27 21.59 -9.27
CA THR A 462 6.10 20.22 -9.82
C THR A 462 5.42 19.24 -8.84
N TRP A 463 5.56 19.44 -7.52
CA TRP A 463 5.23 18.44 -6.50
C TRP A 463 4.06 18.82 -5.59
N ALA A 464 3.81 20.13 -5.45
CA ALA A 464 2.85 20.64 -4.48
C ALA A 464 2.23 21.98 -4.90
N LEU A 465 1.08 22.26 -4.29
CA LEU A 465 0.42 23.57 -4.28
C LEU A 465 0.80 24.31 -2.99
N TYR A 466 0.72 25.62 -3.02
CA TYR A 466 0.92 26.50 -1.86
C TYR A 466 -0.32 27.39 -1.69
N GLY A 467 -0.72 27.61 -0.44
CA GLY A 467 -1.92 28.41 -0.21
C GLY A 467 -2.08 28.92 1.22
N GLU A 468 -3.16 29.64 1.41
CA GLU A 468 -3.57 30.22 2.70
C GLU A 468 -5.07 30.04 2.90
N GLU A 469 -5.51 29.88 4.15
CA GLU A 469 -6.93 29.75 4.53
C GLU A 469 -7.70 31.03 4.13
N VAL A 470 -8.94 30.86 3.65
CA VAL A 470 -9.79 31.98 3.17
C VAL A 470 -10.82 32.35 4.24
#